data_a84c5de8d7d6847608c75f90daf7c000
#
_entry.id   a84c5de8d7d6847608c75f90daf7c000
#
_cell.length_a   1.000
_cell.length_b   1.000
_cell.length_c   1.000
_cell.angle_alpha   90.00
_cell.angle_beta   90.00
_cell.angle_gamma   90.00
#
_symmetry.space_group_name_H-M   'P 1'
#
loop_
_entity.id
_entity.type
_entity.pdbx_description
1 polymer ?
#
loop_
_entity_poly.entity_id
_entity_poly.type
_entity_poly.pdbx_seq_one_letter_code
_entity_poly.pdbx_strand_id
1 'polypeptide(L)'
;MESKTENLVKVCEERNYVHCITEGIRQAWNNSGNLMHYIWPALVVCAALSALTGLVTQRLVSEATSWMLIVSLVACLLSILGWLFFVATMDAMLVRWRDLDYEPVVTMKTLRSLIGQRMKRDFNVLILLFLLFVLSYAAGYFLVVFHLPLWALAVGLLVVLLLLVPMDMIVMEIRYSDKPLAQCLAGYIKGWRYYGRILAFDLVGLILMLLVSLVALLPMMVIAMVNLEAAESIAMGDLVSLPNHYWLLTALAFAVCTVLMMIAEFVWSHAQCLLWGSIMEDEQKRLQALESVNTLS
;
A
#
# COMPACT_ATOMS: atom_id res chain seq x y z
N MET A 1 35.79 5.90 -13.80
CA MET A 1 34.33 5.92 -14.15
C MET A 1 33.76 4.51 -14.28
N GLU A 2 34.51 3.48 -13.93
CA GLU A 2 34.16 2.03 -14.11
C GLU A 2 33.55 1.31 -12.91
N SER A 3 33.36 1.96 -11.74
CA SER A 3 32.87 1.26 -10.55
C SER A 3 31.36 1.35 -10.30
N LYS A 4 30.59 1.96 -11.20
CA LYS A 4 29.14 2.17 -11.02
C LYS A 4 28.22 1.13 -11.69
N THR A 5 28.80 0.22 -12.48
CA THR A 5 28.03 -0.78 -13.25
C THR A 5 27.85 -2.13 -12.52
N GLU A 6 28.53 -2.35 -11.39
CA GLU A 6 28.54 -3.66 -10.71
C GLU A 6 27.29 -3.99 -9.85
N ASN A 7 26.35 -3.06 -9.68
CA ASN A 7 25.17 -3.26 -8.81
C ASN A 7 23.83 -3.07 -9.53
N LEU A 8 23.77 -3.38 -10.82
CA LEU A 8 22.52 -3.35 -11.56
C LEU A 8 21.65 -4.55 -11.19
N VAL A 9 20.60 -4.30 -10.42
CA VAL A 9 19.64 -5.33 -10.02
C VAL A 9 18.55 -5.43 -11.08
N LYS A 10 18.50 -6.56 -11.77
CA LYS A 10 17.43 -6.86 -12.72
C LYS A 10 16.14 -7.15 -11.98
N VAL A 11 15.01 -6.64 -12.45
CA VAL A 11 13.69 -6.95 -11.86
C VAL A 11 13.30 -8.40 -12.12
N CYS A 12 13.41 -8.85 -13.37
CA CYS A 12 13.09 -10.22 -13.79
C CYS A 12 14.33 -11.13 -13.63
N GLU A 13 14.52 -11.67 -12.44
CA GLU A 13 15.56 -12.63 -12.11
C GLU A 13 15.05 -13.55 -11.00
N GLU A 14 15.38 -14.84 -11.09
CA GLU A 14 14.95 -15.82 -10.10
C GLU A 14 15.56 -15.54 -8.73
N ARG A 15 14.72 -15.28 -7.73
CA ARG A 15 15.12 -14.97 -6.35
C ARG A 15 14.21 -15.65 -5.34
N ASN A 16 14.74 -15.95 -4.17
CA ASN A 16 13.93 -16.33 -3.02
C ASN A 16 13.24 -15.07 -2.43
N TYR A 17 12.08 -15.22 -1.79
CA TYR A 17 11.32 -14.12 -1.19
C TYR A 17 12.14 -13.28 -0.20
N VAL A 18 13.02 -13.92 0.60
CA VAL A 18 13.92 -13.21 1.53
C VAL A 18 14.89 -12.28 0.77
N HIS A 19 15.42 -12.76 -0.36
CA HIS A 19 16.31 -11.97 -1.20
C HIS A 19 15.56 -10.81 -1.89
N CYS A 20 14.30 -11.02 -2.29
CA CYS A 20 13.45 -9.95 -2.82
C CYS A 20 13.25 -8.84 -1.78
N ILE A 21 12.99 -9.19 -0.51
CA ILE A 21 12.81 -8.22 0.58
C ILE A 21 14.11 -7.46 0.86
N THR A 22 15.20 -8.17 1.09
CA THR A 22 16.50 -7.54 1.43
C THR A 22 17.02 -6.66 0.30
N GLU A 23 16.89 -7.12 -0.94
CA GLU A 23 17.31 -6.36 -2.11
C GLU A 23 16.38 -5.18 -2.39
N GLY A 24 15.07 -5.36 -2.22
CA GLY A 24 14.09 -4.27 -2.35
C GLY A 24 14.36 -3.13 -1.36
N ILE A 25 14.62 -3.46 -0.10
CA ILE A 25 15.00 -2.47 0.92
C ILE A 25 16.33 -1.78 0.54
N ARG A 26 17.33 -2.56 0.11
CA ARG A 26 18.62 -2.03 -0.29
C ARG A 26 18.52 -1.07 -1.47
N GLN A 27 17.73 -1.43 -2.50
CA GLN A 27 17.53 -0.58 -3.68
C GLN A 27 16.76 0.69 -3.33
N ALA A 28 15.69 0.59 -2.56
CA ALA A 28 14.95 1.75 -2.09
C ALA A 28 15.85 2.72 -1.30
N TRP A 29 16.76 2.18 -0.49
CA TRP A 29 17.71 2.99 0.29
C TRP A 29 18.82 3.62 -0.56
N ASN A 30 19.49 2.84 -1.41
CA ASN A 30 20.60 3.31 -2.23
C ASN A 30 20.15 4.39 -3.24
N ASN A 31 18.93 4.29 -3.72
CA ASN A 31 18.37 5.18 -4.73
C ASN A 31 17.43 6.25 -4.13
N SER A 32 17.31 6.27 -2.80
CA SER A 32 16.42 7.18 -2.09
C SER A 32 16.60 8.65 -2.47
N GLY A 33 17.83 9.10 -2.72
CA GLY A 33 18.13 10.49 -3.09
C GLY A 33 17.52 10.88 -4.45
N ASN A 34 17.67 10.03 -5.47
CA ASN A 34 17.11 10.27 -6.79
C ASN A 34 15.59 10.11 -6.79
N LEU A 35 15.09 9.08 -6.13
CA LEU A 35 13.67 8.75 -6.07
C LEU A 35 12.89 9.77 -5.25
N MET A 36 13.41 10.21 -4.11
CA MET A 36 12.80 11.26 -3.30
C MET A 36 12.62 12.57 -4.06
N HIS A 37 13.54 12.90 -4.97
CA HIS A 37 13.41 14.11 -5.80
C HIS A 37 12.12 14.12 -6.64
N TYR A 38 11.62 12.95 -7.05
CA TYR A 38 10.39 12.84 -7.84
C TYR A 38 9.14 12.59 -6.99
N ILE A 39 9.29 11.98 -5.83
CA ILE A 39 8.18 11.56 -4.96
C ILE A 39 7.83 12.64 -3.91
N TRP A 40 8.80 13.48 -3.51
CA TRP A 40 8.56 14.48 -2.46
C TRP A 40 7.34 15.39 -2.69
N PRO A 41 6.99 15.83 -3.94
CA PRO A 41 5.82 16.66 -4.11
C PRO A 41 4.52 15.92 -3.77
N ALA A 42 4.44 14.63 -4.14
CA ALA A 42 3.31 13.78 -3.79
C ALA A 42 3.24 13.55 -2.26
N LEU A 43 4.37 13.30 -1.61
CA LEU A 43 4.46 13.18 -0.15
C LEU A 43 3.94 14.44 0.57
N VAL A 44 4.38 15.62 0.15
CA VAL A 44 3.95 16.91 0.75
C VAL A 44 2.45 17.11 0.56
N VAL A 45 1.92 16.86 -0.63
CA VAL A 45 0.48 16.98 -0.90
C VAL A 45 -0.31 16.01 -0.01
N CYS A 46 0.10 14.75 0.08
CA CYS A 46 -0.58 13.77 0.92
C CYS A 46 -0.50 14.13 2.42
N ALA A 47 0.66 14.57 2.89
CA ALA A 47 0.83 15.02 4.27
C ALA A 47 -0.06 16.22 4.60
N ALA A 48 -0.17 17.20 3.69
CA ALA A 48 -1.03 18.35 3.86
C ALA A 48 -2.52 17.97 3.86
N LEU A 49 -2.94 17.07 2.96
CA LEU A 49 -4.32 16.58 2.91
C LEU A 49 -4.66 15.75 4.15
N SER A 50 -3.73 14.93 4.63
CA SER A 50 -3.91 14.17 5.86
C SER A 50 -3.99 15.07 7.09
N ALA A 51 -3.14 16.10 7.19
CA ALA A 51 -3.23 17.11 8.23
C ALA A 51 -4.60 17.82 8.22
N LEU A 52 -5.08 18.19 7.05
CA LEU A 52 -6.42 18.79 6.87
C LEU A 52 -7.52 17.84 7.33
N THR A 53 -7.44 16.56 6.93
CA THR A 53 -8.39 15.52 7.37
C THR A 53 -8.38 15.38 8.89
N GLY A 54 -7.21 15.37 9.53
CA GLY A 54 -7.08 15.32 10.98
C GLY A 54 -7.75 16.49 11.68
N LEU A 55 -7.54 17.72 11.17
CA LEU A 55 -8.17 18.93 11.71
C LEU A 55 -9.70 18.91 11.57
N VAL A 56 -10.19 18.51 10.41
CA VAL A 56 -11.64 18.42 10.15
C VAL A 56 -12.27 17.36 11.02
N THR A 57 -11.64 16.19 11.17
CA THR A 57 -12.13 15.11 12.02
C THR A 57 -12.17 15.52 13.49
N GLN A 58 -11.16 16.24 13.97
CA GLN A 58 -11.13 16.75 15.34
C GLN A 58 -12.30 17.71 15.59
N ARG A 59 -12.57 18.65 14.66
CA ARG A 59 -13.70 19.56 14.77
C ARG A 59 -15.06 18.86 14.67
N LEU A 60 -15.15 17.80 13.86
CA LEU A 60 -16.36 17.00 13.73
C LEU A 60 -16.73 16.32 15.06
N VAL A 61 -15.72 15.87 15.82
CA VAL A 61 -15.94 15.26 17.15
C VAL A 61 -16.41 16.30 18.18
N SER A 62 -15.90 17.53 18.08
CA SER A 62 -16.26 18.62 19.04
C SER A 62 -17.60 19.31 18.70
N GLU A 63 -17.92 19.45 17.40
CA GLU A 63 -19.08 20.21 16.92
C GLU A 63 -19.75 19.46 15.74
N ALA A 64 -20.52 18.38 16.04
CA ALA A 64 -21.14 17.56 15.01
C ALA A 64 -22.26 18.32 14.25
N THR A 65 -21.87 19.06 13.23
CA THR A 65 -22.80 19.72 12.31
C THR A 65 -22.85 18.99 10.96
N SER A 66 -24.01 18.98 10.31
CA SER A 66 -24.19 18.23 9.05
C SER A 66 -23.27 18.70 7.92
N TRP A 67 -22.88 19.98 7.88
CA TRP A 67 -21.95 20.48 6.88
C TRP A 67 -20.51 20.02 7.12
N MET A 68 -20.11 19.80 8.38
CA MET A 68 -18.78 19.25 8.72
C MET A 68 -18.62 17.80 8.27
N LEU A 69 -19.70 17.02 8.25
CA LEU A 69 -19.70 15.68 7.65
C LEU A 69 -19.34 15.74 6.15
N ILE A 70 -19.92 16.70 5.43
CA ILE A 70 -19.62 16.88 4.00
C ILE A 70 -18.15 17.28 3.82
N VAL A 71 -17.63 18.22 4.61
CA VAL A 71 -16.23 18.66 4.55
C VAL A 71 -15.28 17.50 4.88
N SER A 72 -15.62 16.68 5.88
CA SER A 72 -14.85 15.49 6.24
C SER A 72 -14.82 14.47 5.08
N LEU A 73 -15.97 14.22 4.46
CA LEU A 73 -16.06 13.34 3.29
C LEU A 73 -15.19 13.84 2.13
N VAL A 74 -15.27 15.13 1.83
CA VAL A 74 -14.45 15.76 0.76
C VAL A 74 -12.96 15.65 1.10
N ALA A 75 -12.56 15.94 2.35
CA ALA A 75 -11.18 15.82 2.78
C ALA A 75 -10.66 14.37 2.69
N CYS A 76 -11.47 13.38 3.07
CA CYS A 76 -11.15 11.96 2.88
C CYS A 76 -10.99 11.60 1.40
N LEU A 77 -11.89 12.03 0.53
CA LEU A 77 -11.80 11.76 -0.92
C LEU A 77 -10.53 12.39 -1.52
N LEU A 78 -10.20 13.61 -1.13
CA LEU A 78 -8.96 14.27 -1.57
C LEU A 78 -7.71 13.54 -1.06
N SER A 79 -7.74 13.04 0.17
CA SER A 79 -6.64 12.23 0.73
C SER A 79 -6.45 10.92 -0.02
N ILE A 80 -7.54 10.23 -0.39
CA ILE A 80 -7.51 9.03 -1.22
C ILE A 80 -6.92 9.34 -2.61
N LEU A 81 -7.34 10.44 -3.24
CA LEU A 81 -6.79 10.87 -4.54
C LEU A 81 -5.30 11.22 -4.45
N GLY A 82 -4.89 11.88 -3.37
CA GLY A 82 -3.48 12.19 -3.11
C GLY A 82 -2.66 10.91 -2.95
N TRP A 83 -3.14 9.95 -2.17
CA TRP A 83 -2.51 8.64 -2.00
C TRP A 83 -2.43 7.88 -3.33
N LEU A 84 -3.50 7.87 -4.11
CA LEU A 84 -3.54 7.24 -5.44
C LEU A 84 -2.50 7.86 -6.39
N PHE A 85 -2.34 9.18 -6.36
CA PHE A 85 -1.32 9.89 -7.13
C PHE A 85 0.10 9.50 -6.70
N PHE A 86 0.33 9.35 -5.39
CA PHE A 86 1.61 8.88 -4.86
C PHE A 86 1.93 7.46 -5.34
N VAL A 87 0.99 6.51 -5.18
CA VAL A 87 1.16 5.11 -5.61
C VAL A 87 1.40 5.05 -7.12
N ALA A 88 0.61 5.77 -7.92
CA ALA A 88 0.78 5.80 -9.37
C ALA A 88 2.14 6.37 -9.81
N THR A 89 2.66 7.36 -9.09
CA THR A 89 4.00 7.91 -9.35
C THR A 89 5.08 6.87 -9.06
N MET A 90 4.96 6.18 -7.94
CA MET A 90 5.87 5.12 -7.53
C MET A 90 5.83 3.94 -8.52
N ASP A 91 4.64 3.47 -8.88
CA ASP A 91 4.47 2.36 -9.82
C ASP A 91 4.98 2.71 -11.22
N ALA A 92 4.81 3.96 -11.66
CA ALA A 92 5.39 4.43 -12.92
C ALA A 92 6.93 4.34 -12.91
N MET A 93 7.56 4.63 -11.77
CA MET A 93 9.02 4.51 -11.61
C MET A 93 9.47 3.05 -11.60
N LEU A 94 8.77 2.17 -10.85
CA LEU A 94 9.08 0.74 -10.76
C LEU A 94 8.93 0.03 -12.11
N VAL A 95 7.88 0.37 -12.87
CA VAL A 95 7.69 -0.16 -14.22
C VAL A 95 8.79 0.32 -15.17
N ARG A 96 9.22 1.56 -15.04
CA ARG A 96 10.33 2.07 -15.86
C ARG A 96 11.65 1.37 -15.50
N TRP A 97 11.88 1.06 -14.24
CA TRP A 97 13.00 0.24 -13.81
C TRP A 97 12.95 -1.16 -14.41
N ARG A 98 11.79 -1.81 -14.38
CA ARG A 98 11.56 -3.11 -15.03
C ARG A 98 11.94 -3.08 -16.52
N ASP A 99 11.50 -2.05 -17.26
CA ASP A 99 11.65 -1.99 -18.71
C ASP A 99 13.09 -1.73 -19.17
N LEU A 100 13.89 -1.10 -18.32
CA LEU A 100 15.26 -0.68 -18.68
C LEU A 100 16.34 -1.56 -18.02
N ASP A 101 15.97 -2.52 -17.16
CA ASP A 101 16.88 -3.33 -16.35
C ASP A 101 17.89 -2.52 -15.49
N TYR A 102 17.73 -1.19 -15.40
CA TYR A 102 18.51 -0.30 -14.54
C TYR A 102 17.64 0.88 -14.11
N GLU A 103 17.99 1.50 -12.99
CA GLU A 103 17.31 2.73 -12.58
C GLU A 103 17.61 3.88 -13.54
N PRO A 104 16.62 4.32 -14.29
CA PRO A 104 16.83 5.42 -15.23
C PRO A 104 16.89 6.74 -14.48
N VAL A 105 17.74 7.65 -14.97
CA VAL A 105 17.52 9.08 -14.72
C VAL A 105 16.23 9.46 -15.43
N VAL A 106 15.13 9.44 -14.71
CA VAL A 106 13.81 9.69 -15.28
C VAL A 106 13.61 11.20 -15.37
N THR A 107 13.19 11.70 -16.52
CA THR A 107 12.73 13.09 -16.64
C THR A 107 11.24 13.16 -16.29
N MET A 108 10.80 14.23 -15.59
CA MET A 108 9.38 14.43 -15.27
C MET A 108 8.46 14.37 -16.48
N LYS A 109 8.96 14.72 -17.66
CA LYS A 109 8.17 14.68 -18.91
C LYS A 109 7.80 13.24 -19.31
N THR A 110 8.72 12.29 -19.19
CA THR A 110 8.45 10.87 -19.47
C THR A 110 7.60 10.22 -18.38
N LEU A 111 7.79 10.61 -17.13
CA LEU A 111 7.04 10.10 -16.01
C LEU A 111 5.56 10.51 -16.05
N ARG A 112 5.27 11.76 -16.44
CA ARG A 112 3.89 12.28 -16.47
C ARG A 112 2.92 11.47 -17.33
N SER A 113 3.37 10.97 -18.48
CA SER A 113 2.53 10.12 -19.34
C SER A 113 2.24 8.75 -18.70
N LEU A 114 3.25 8.19 -18.04
CA LEU A 114 3.13 6.91 -17.34
C LEU A 114 2.25 7.03 -16.08
N ILE A 115 2.37 8.10 -15.30
CA ILE A 115 1.55 8.34 -14.11
C ILE A 115 0.06 8.29 -14.46
N GLY A 116 -0.37 8.94 -15.55
CA GLY A 116 -1.78 8.93 -15.96
C GLY A 116 -2.30 7.54 -16.32
N GLN A 117 -1.47 6.69 -16.90
CA GLN A 117 -1.82 5.30 -17.20
C GLN A 117 -1.85 4.44 -15.93
N ARG A 118 -0.87 4.60 -15.03
CA ARG A 118 -0.80 3.85 -13.77
C ARG A 118 -1.92 4.26 -12.83
N MET A 119 -2.25 5.53 -12.72
CA MET A 119 -3.37 6.01 -11.90
C MET A 119 -4.70 5.33 -12.23
N LYS A 120 -4.98 5.07 -13.52
CA LYS A 120 -6.17 4.29 -13.92
C LYS A 120 -6.09 2.83 -13.44
N ARG A 121 -4.90 2.22 -13.47
CA ARG A 121 -4.69 0.84 -13.01
C ARG A 121 -4.79 0.72 -11.51
N ASP A 122 -4.17 1.63 -10.78
CA ASP A 122 -4.21 1.67 -9.32
C ASP A 122 -5.63 1.97 -8.81
N PHE A 123 -6.40 2.75 -9.56
CA PHE A 123 -7.81 2.93 -9.28
C PHE A 123 -8.61 1.62 -9.42
N ASN A 124 -8.28 0.77 -10.39
CA ASN A 124 -8.90 -0.57 -10.49
C ASN A 124 -8.49 -1.47 -9.32
N VAL A 125 -7.24 -1.38 -8.85
CA VAL A 125 -6.79 -2.08 -7.63
C VAL A 125 -7.60 -1.59 -6.43
N LEU A 126 -7.77 -0.28 -6.29
CA LEU A 126 -8.58 0.30 -5.21
C LEU A 126 -10.02 -0.20 -5.23
N ILE A 127 -10.66 -0.25 -6.41
CA ILE A 127 -12.01 -0.82 -6.56
C ILE A 127 -12.03 -2.30 -6.16
N LEU A 128 -11.05 -3.08 -6.59
CA LEU A 128 -10.94 -4.50 -6.25
C LEU A 128 -10.83 -4.69 -4.74
N LEU A 129 -9.94 -3.95 -4.08
CA LEU A 129 -9.76 -3.99 -2.63
C LEU A 129 -11.02 -3.52 -1.88
N PHE A 130 -11.69 -2.49 -2.39
CA PHE A 130 -12.95 -2.02 -1.82
C PHE A 130 -14.06 -3.07 -1.92
N LEU A 131 -14.21 -3.75 -3.05
CA LEU A 131 -15.16 -4.85 -3.21
C LEU A 131 -14.86 -6.00 -2.25
N LEU A 132 -13.59 -6.36 -2.09
CA LEU A 132 -13.16 -7.38 -1.13
C LEU A 132 -13.48 -6.97 0.31
N PHE A 133 -13.23 -5.71 0.65
CA PHE A 133 -13.57 -5.18 1.97
C PHE A 133 -15.08 -5.25 2.23
N VAL A 134 -15.92 -4.84 1.27
CA VAL A 134 -17.39 -4.90 1.38
C VAL A 134 -17.86 -6.34 1.54
N LEU A 135 -17.31 -7.28 0.75
CA LEU A 135 -17.65 -8.70 0.84
C LEU A 135 -17.22 -9.29 2.21
N SER A 136 -16.03 -8.97 2.67
CA SER A 136 -15.53 -9.42 3.98
C SER A 136 -16.35 -8.85 5.12
N TYR A 137 -16.73 -7.58 5.04
CA TYR A 137 -17.60 -6.93 6.01
C TYR A 137 -19.02 -7.57 6.02
N ALA A 138 -19.61 -7.79 4.86
CA ALA A 138 -20.89 -8.46 4.73
C ALA A 138 -20.85 -9.88 5.31
N ALA A 139 -19.81 -10.66 4.98
CA ALA A 139 -19.62 -11.99 5.53
C ALA A 139 -19.47 -11.95 7.07
N GLY A 140 -18.69 -11.04 7.62
CA GLY A 140 -18.54 -10.82 9.06
C GLY A 140 -19.86 -10.44 9.73
N TYR A 141 -20.62 -9.52 9.10
CA TYR A 141 -21.94 -9.13 9.60
C TYR A 141 -22.90 -10.31 9.67
N PHE A 142 -22.98 -11.14 8.60
CA PHE A 142 -23.79 -12.35 8.60
C PHE A 142 -23.39 -13.33 9.70
N LEU A 143 -22.08 -13.54 9.91
CA LEU A 143 -21.57 -14.42 10.95
C LEU A 143 -22.02 -13.97 12.36
N VAL A 144 -22.02 -12.65 12.60
CA VAL A 144 -22.45 -12.07 13.89
C VAL A 144 -23.96 -12.17 14.05
N VAL A 145 -24.75 -11.80 13.03
CA VAL A 145 -26.23 -11.79 13.07
C VAL A 145 -26.79 -13.20 13.29
N PHE A 146 -26.19 -14.22 12.69
CA PHE A 146 -26.62 -15.61 12.85
C PHE A 146 -26.04 -16.28 14.12
N HIS A 147 -25.39 -15.53 15.02
CA HIS A 147 -24.82 -16.03 16.28
C HIS A 147 -23.95 -17.29 16.09
N LEU A 148 -23.17 -17.31 15.00
CA LEU A 148 -22.30 -18.44 14.73
C LEU A 148 -21.24 -18.61 15.81
N PRO A 149 -20.90 -19.84 16.17
CA PRO A 149 -19.91 -20.10 17.22
C PRO A 149 -18.52 -19.56 16.81
N LEU A 150 -17.71 -19.22 17.80
CA LEU A 150 -16.40 -18.58 17.64
C LEU A 150 -15.46 -19.36 16.70
N TRP A 151 -15.56 -20.69 16.70
CA TRP A 151 -14.80 -21.53 15.77
C TRP A 151 -15.20 -21.32 14.29
N ALA A 152 -16.50 -21.04 14.01
CA ALA A 152 -16.93 -20.75 12.64
C ALA A 152 -16.38 -19.41 12.16
N LEU A 153 -16.28 -18.40 13.05
CA LEU A 153 -15.58 -17.15 12.79
C LEU A 153 -14.11 -17.37 12.45
N ALA A 154 -13.41 -18.20 13.24
CA ALA A 154 -12.01 -18.54 13.01
C ALA A 154 -11.79 -19.25 11.66
N VAL A 155 -12.65 -20.22 11.34
CA VAL A 155 -12.62 -20.91 10.05
C VAL A 155 -12.94 -19.97 8.89
N GLY A 156 -13.96 -19.10 9.04
CA GLY A 156 -14.30 -18.10 8.04
C GLY A 156 -13.14 -17.14 7.76
N LEU A 157 -12.48 -16.63 8.82
CA LEU A 157 -11.29 -15.77 8.70
C LEU A 157 -10.16 -16.50 8.01
N LEU A 158 -9.89 -17.77 8.38
CA LEU A 158 -8.85 -18.57 7.74
C LEU A 158 -9.12 -18.75 6.24
N VAL A 159 -10.36 -19.06 5.85
CA VAL A 159 -10.76 -19.19 4.43
C VAL A 159 -10.55 -17.88 3.68
N VAL A 160 -10.97 -16.74 4.27
CA VAL A 160 -10.74 -15.42 3.65
C VAL A 160 -9.24 -15.16 3.47
N LEU A 161 -8.41 -15.40 4.48
CA LEU A 161 -6.96 -15.24 4.37
C LEU A 161 -6.36 -16.14 3.28
N LEU A 162 -6.79 -17.40 3.22
CA LEU A 162 -6.33 -18.34 2.18
C LEU A 162 -6.68 -17.87 0.77
N LEU A 163 -7.85 -17.23 0.58
CA LEU A 163 -8.29 -16.71 -0.72
C LEU A 163 -7.63 -15.37 -1.09
N LEU A 164 -7.23 -14.57 -0.09
CA LEU A 164 -6.59 -13.27 -0.32
C LEU A 164 -5.16 -13.40 -0.87
N VAL A 165 -4.37 -14.39 -0.41
CA VAL A 165 -2.99 -14.57 -0.85
C VAL A 165 -2.84 -14.71 -2.38
N PRO A 166 -3.63 -15.56 -3.09
CA PRO A 166 -3.56 -15.61 -4.55
C PRO A 166 -4.01 -14.32 -5.24
N MET A 167 -4.86 -13.51 -4.57
CA MET A 167 -5.29 -12.23 -5.12
C MET A 167 -4.19 -11.19 -5.14
N ASP A 168 -3.20 -11.28 -4.25
CA ASP A 168 -2.05 -10.38 -4.28
C ASP A 168 -1.28 -10.50 -5.60
N MET A 169 -1.23 -11.67 -6.21
CA MET A 169 -0.68 -11.85 -7.55
C MET A 169 -1.45 -11.08 -8.64
N ILE A 170 -2.78 -10.96 -8.52
CA ILE A 170 -3.58 -10.11 -9.43
C ILE A 170 -3.19 -8.65 -9.25
N VAL A 171 -3.07 -8.20 -7.99
CA VAL A 171 -2.66 -6.83 -7.67
C VAL A 171 -1.29 -6.52 -8.26
N MET A 172 -0.31 -7.40 -8.06
CA MET A 172 1.02 -7.26 -8.63
C MET A 172 0.99 -7.23 -10.17
N GLU A 173 0.20 -8.08 -10.83
CA GLU A 173 0.06 -8.04 -12.29
C GLU A 173 -0.62 -6.75 -12.78
N ILE A 174 -1.60 -6.21 -12.07
CA ILE A 174 -2.21 -4.92 -12.42
C ILE A 174 -1.19 -3.79 -12.26
N ARG A 175 -0.42 -3.78 -11.17
CA ARG A 175 0.56 -2.72 -10.88
C ARG A 175 1.78 -2.77 -11.80
N TYR A 176 2.37 -3.93 -12.00
CA TYR A 176 3.70 -4.05 -12.62
C TYR A 176 3.69 -4.58 -14.06
N SER A 177 2.59 -5.15 -14.59
CA SER A 177 2.51 -5.57 -15.99
C SER A 177 1.83 -4.52 -16.88
N ASP A 178 1.94 -4.68 -18.20
CA ASP A 178 1.21 -3.85 -19.17
C ASP A 178 0.01 -4.59 -19.80
N LYS A 179 -0.32 -5.78 -19.25
CA LYS A 179 -1.43 -6.60 -19.73
C LYS A 179 -2.78 -5.91 -19.48
N PRO A 180 -3.79 -6.14 -20.32
CA PRO A 180 -5.15 -5.68 -20.05
C PRO A 180 -5.70 -6.34 -18.77
N LEU A 181 -6.60 -5.64 -18.06
CA LEU A 181 -7.15 -6.07 -16.77
C LEU A 181 -7.70 -7.50 -16.79
N ALA A 182 -8.41 -7.88 -17.87
CA ALA A 182 -8.96 -9.22 -18.01
C ALA A 182 -7.88 -10.33 -17.99
N GLN A 183 -6.70 -10.05 -18.53
CA GLN A 183 -5.58 -11.00 -18.49
C GLN A 183 -4.88 -11.02 -17.11
N CYS A 184 -4.90 -9.91 -16.38
CA CYS A 184 -4.36 -9.86 -15.02
C CYS A 184 -5.15 -10.76 -14.05
N LEU A 185 -6.46 -10.98 -14.29
CA LEU A 185 -7.28 -11.90 -13.50
C LEU A 185 -6.77 -13.35 -13.57
N ALA A 186 -6.14 -13.75 -14.66
CA ALA A 186 -5.48 -15.06 -14.77
C ALA A 186 -4.28 -15.19 -13.78
N GLY A 187 -3.79 -14.09 -13.25
CA GLY A 187 -2.81 -14.05 -12.16
C GLY A 187 -3.24 -14.82 -10.91
N TYR A 188 -4.57 -14.95 -10.68
CA TYR A 188 -5.09 -15.75 -9.57
C TYR A 188 -4.62 -17.20 -9.60
N ILE A 189 -4.64 -17.84 -10.77
CA ILE A 189 -4.17 -19.23 -10.94
C ILE A 189 -2.66 -19.33 -10.67
N LYS A 190 -1.89 -18.33 -11.09
CA LYS A 190 -0.47 -18.23 -10.78
C LYS A 190 -0.25 -18.03 -9.28
N GLY A 191 -1.08 -17.20 -8.63
CA GLY A 191 -1.04 -17.00 -7.19
C GLY A 191 -1.18 -18.31 -6.40
N TRP A 192 -2.06 -19.23 -6.82
CA TRP A 192 -2.17 -20.56 -6.23
C TRP A 192 -0.92 -21.42 -6.43
N ARG A 193 -0.26 -21.30 -7.59
CA ARG A 193 0.96 -22.05 -7.87
C ARG A 193 2.14 -21.61 -7.02
N TYR A 194 2.26 -20.31 -6.79
CA TYR A 194 3.33 -19.72 -5.99
C TYR A 194 2.88 -19.35 -4.58
N TYR A 195 1.77 -19.95 -4.11
CA TYR A 195 1.08 -19.63 -2.86
C TYR A 195 2.03 -19.52 -1.66
N GLY A 196 2.86 -20.53 -1.42
CA GLY A 196 3.77 -20.54 -0.27
C GLY A 196 4.80 -19.42 -0.28
N ARG A 197 5.24 -18.99 -1.47
CA ARG A 197 6.21 -17.91 -1.64
C ARG A 197 5.56 -16.55 -1.41
N ILE A 198 4.35 -16.35 -1.93
CA ILE A 198 3.57 -15.12 -1.73
C ILE A 198 3.16 -15.02 -0.27
N LEU A 199 2.61 -16.08 0.33
CA LEU A 199 2.22 -16.11 1.73
C LEU A 199 3.40 -15.78 2.66
N ALA A 200 4.57 -16.37 2.45
CA ALA A 200 5.75 -16.09 3.27
C ALA A 200 6.20 -14.62 3.14
N PHE A 201 6.14 -14.08 1.92
CA PHE A 201 6.44 -12.68 1.67
C PHE A 201 5.43 -11.77 2.36
N ASP A 202 4.13 -12.01 2.22
CA ASP A 202 3.05 -11.21 2.81
C ASP A 202 3.10 -11.24 4.33
N LEU A 203 3.41 -12.39 4.95
CA LEU A 203 3.56 -12.50 6.40
C LEU A 203 4.71 -11.62 6.92
N VAL A 204 5.85 -11.64 6.25
CA VAL A 204 6.98 -10.75 6.62
C VAL A 204 6.59 -9.29 6.41
N GLY A 205 5.93 -8.97 5.31
CA GLY A 205 5.41 -7.64 5.02
C GLY A 205 4.43 -7.16 6.08
N LEU A 206 3.50 -8.00 6.46
CA LEU A 206 2.52 -7.71 7.52
C LEU A 206 3.21 -7.36 8.84
N ILE A 207 4.21 -8.14 9.25
CA ILE A 207 4.96 -7.88 10.48
C ILE A 207 5.71 -6.54 10.38
N LEU A 208 6.42 -6.30 9.28
CA LEU A 208 7.16 -5.05 9.08
C LEU A 208 6.23 -3.83 9.06
N MET A 209 5.14 -3.91 8.30
CA MET A 209 4.16 -2.83 8.21
C MET A 209 3.44 -2.58 9.54
N LEU A 210 3.16 -3.64 10.31
CA LEU A 210 2.58 -3.51 11.65
C LEU A 210 3.54 -2.80 12.62
N LEU A 211 4.82 -3.13 12.59
CA LEU A 211 5.84 -2.45 13.41
C LEU A 211 5.95 -0.96 13.05
N VAL A 212 6.00 -0.64 11.75
CA VAL A 212 6.04 0.76 11.29
C VAL A 212 4.75 1.48 11.69
N SER A 213 3.59 0.84 11.53
CA SER A 213 2.30 1.41 11.90
C SER A 213 2.21 1.69 13.40
N LEU A 214 2.70 0.79 14.26
CA LEU A 214 2.73 1.03 15.70
C LEU A 214 3.53 2.28 16.04
N VAL A 215 4.71 2.46 15.45
CA VAL A 215 5.55 3.65 15.67
C VAL A 215 4.88 4.90 15.10
N ALA A 216 4.35 4.83 13.88
CA ALA A 216 3.71 5.96 13.19
C ALA A 216 2.42 6.43 13.91
N LEU A 217 1.66 5.52 14.50
CA LEU A 217 0.41 5.83 15.18
C LEU A 217 0.61 6.34 16.62
N LEU A 218 1.79 6.23 17.21
CA LEU A 218 2.04 6.70 18.59
C LEU A 218 1.59 8.16 18.82
N PRO A 219 1.95 9.15 17.97
CA PRO A 219 1.47 10.53 18.16
C PRO A 219 -0.05 10.65 18.11
N MET A 220 -0.69 9.86 17.23
CA MET A 220 -2.15 9.83 17.10
C MET A 220 -2.83 9.23 18.32
N MET A 221 -2.24 8.17 18.90
CA MET A 221 -2.75 7.55 20.13
C MET A 221 -2.68 8.53 21.31
N VAL A 222 -1.59 9.29 21.44
CA VAL A 222 -1.46 10.33 22.48
C VAL A 222 -2.55 11.38 22.33
N ILE A 223 -2.79 11.85 21.10
CA ILE A 223 -3.86 12.83 20.80
C ILE A 223 -5.23 12.26 21.13
N ALA A 224 -5.49 11.00 20.78
CA ALA A 224 -6.76 10.33 21.08
C ALA A 224 -7.00 10.20 22.61
N MET A 225 -5.95 9.86 23.39
CA MET A 225 -6.02 9.80 24.85
C MET A 225 -6.33 11.17 25.46
N VAL A 226 -5.63 12.22 25.03
CA VAL A 226 -5.89 13.58 25.50
C VAL A 226 -7.33 14.03 25.20
N ASN A 227 -7.85 13.71 24.01
CA ASN A 227 -9.23 14.02 23.65
C ASN A 227 -10.23 13.24 24.50
N LEU A 228 -9.94 11.97 24.83
CA LEU A 228 -10.79 11.14 25.67
C LEU A 228 -10.85 11.70 27.09
N GLU A 229 -9.69 11.98 27.69
CA GLU A 229 -9.59 12.58 29.04
C GLU A 229 -10.30 13.94 29.12
N ALA A 230 -10.15 14.80 28.07
CA ALA A 230 -10.85 16.06 28.00
C ALA A 230 -12.38 15.88 27.93
N ALA A 231 -12.84 14.90 27.14
CA ALA A 231 -14.27 14.59 27.02
C ALA A 231 -14.87 14.05 28.34
N GLU A 232 -14.14 13.19 29.05
CA GLU A 232 -14.54 12.68 30.37
C GLU A 232 -14.60 13.80 31.42
N SER A 233 -13.60 14.66 31.46
CA SER A 233 -13.56 15.80 32.39
C SER A 233 -14.73 16.77 32.15
N ILE A 234 -15.03 17.08 30.89
CA ILE A 234 -16.20 17.90 30.53
C ILE A 234 -17.51 17.22 30.97
N ALA A 235 -17.62 15.91 30.80
CA ALA A 235 -18.80 15.15 31.24
C ALA A 235 -18.99 15.17 32.78
N MET A 236 -17.89 15.29 33.52
CA MET A 236 -17.91 15.45 34.96
C MET A 236 -18.19 16.89 35.44
N GLY A 237 -18.26 17.85 34.51
CA GLY A 237 -18.54 19.26 34.78
C GLY A 237 -17.29 20.12 35.00
N ASP A 238 -16.11 19.57 34.72
CA ASP A 238 -14.86 20.30 34.83
C ASP A 238 -14.66 21.25 33.59
N LEU A 239 -14.15 22.46 33.85
CA LEU A 239 -13.77 23.40 32.82
C LEU A 239 -12.37 23.03 32.28
N VAL A 240 -12.34 22.12 31.31
CA VAL A 240 -11.10 21.75 30.62
C VAL A 240 -10.95 22.56 29.35
N SER A 241 -9.87 23.32 29.24
CA SER A 241 -9.47 24.00 28.01
C SER A 241 -8.24 23.31 27.41
N LEU A 242 -8.36 22.79 26.19
CA LEU A 242 -7.19 22.32 25.45
C LEU A 242 -6.26 23.49 25.10
N PRO A 243 -4.93 23.28 25.07
CA PRO A 243 -3.98 24.34 24.71
C PRO A 243 -4.29 24.96 23.36
N ASN A 244 -4.07 26.28 23.23
CA ASN A 244 -4.38 27.04 21.99
C ASN A 244 -3.75 26.48 20.72
N HIS A 245 -2.63 25.73 20.83
CA HIS A 245 -1.92 25.15 19.70
C HIS A 245 -2.20 23.65 19.51
N TYR A 246 -3.18 23.09 20.21
CA TYR A 246 -3.49 21.66 20.14
C TYR A 246 -3.86 21.20 18.71
N TRP A 247 -4.56 22.04 17.96
CA TRP A 247 -4.85 21.78 16.54
C TRP A 247 -3.60 21.61 15.68
N LEU A 248 -2.51 22.35 15.98
CA LEU A 248 -1.24 22.22 15.26
C LEU A 248 -0.58 20.87 15.55
N LEU A 249 -0.62 20.41 16.81
CA LEU A 249 -0.10 19.09 17.18
C LEU A 249 -0.86 17.97 16.47
N THR A 250 -2.19 18.09 16.39
CA THR A 250 -3.02 17.13 15.65
C THR A 250 -2.65 17.10 14.16
N ALA A 251 -2.58 18.27 13.50
CA ALA A 251 -2.20 18.36 12.10
C ALA A 251 -0.81 17.76 11.85
N LEU A 252 0.16 18.06 12.70
CA LEU A 252 1.52 17.55 12.61
C LEU A 252 1.57 16.02 12.81
N ALA A 253 0.82 15.49 13.77
CA ALA A 253 0.76 14.06 14.02
C ALA A 253 0.20 13.29 12.81
N PHE A 254 -0.89 13.79 12.20
CA PHE A 254 -1.44 13.21 10.98
C PHE A 254 -0.45 13.27 9.81
N ALA A 255 0.21 14.43 9.61
CA ALA A 255 1.20 14.60 8.55
C ALA A 255 2.39 13.63 8.73
N VAL A 256 2.96 13.55 9.93
CA VAL A 256 4.10 12.66 10.23
C VAL A 256 3.72 11.20 10.06
N CYS A 257 2.56 10.78 10.60
CA CYS A 257 2.05 9.42 10.43
C CYS A 257 1.93 9.06 8.94
N THR A 258 1.33 9.95 8.14
CA THR A 258 1.17 9.75 6.70
C THR A 258 2.51 9.61 5.98
N VAL A 259 3.47 10.50 6.26
CA VAL A 259 4.80 10.44 5.64
C VAL A 259 5.52 9.13 5.98
N LEU A 260 5.49 8.70 7.24
CA LEU A 260 6.12 7.43 7.66
C LEU A 260 5.48 6.22 6.95
N MET A 261 4.14 6.19 6.87
CA MET A 261 3.43 5.10 6.19
C MET A 261 3.73 5.08 4.69
N MET A 262 3.80 6.25 4.03
CA MET A 262 4.13 6.33 2.61
C MET A 262 5.58 5.93 2.31
N ILE A 263 6.53 6.25 3.19
CA ILE A 263 7.92 5.78 3.07
C ILE A 263 7.97 4.25 3.21
N ALA A 264 7.23 3.68 4.16
CA ALA A 264 7.15 2.23 4.32
C ALA A 264 6.55 1.54 3.09
N GLU A 265 5.46 2.08 2.55
CA GLU A 265 4.83 1.61 1.30
C GLU A 265 5.80 1.69 0.12
N PHE A 266 6.56 2.78 0.00
CA PHE A 266 7.58 2.96 -1.02
C PHE A 266 8.65 1.84 -0.95
N VAL A 267 9.19 1.58 0.22
CA VAL A 267 10.19 0.53 0.43
C VAL A 267 9.61 -0.86 0.12
N TRP A 268 8.38 -1.12 0.60
CA TRP A 268 7.71 -2.39 0.40
C TRP A 268 7.39 -2.66 -1.08
N SER A 269 6.97 -1.66 -1.83
CA SER A 269 6.66 -1.79 -3.25
C SER A 269 7.88 -2.16 -4.10
N HIS A 270 9.09 -1.76 -3.72
CA HIS A 270 10.31 -2.24 -4.36
C HIS A 270 10.49 -3.76 -4.18
N ALA A 271 10.30 -4.26 -2.96
CA ALA A 271 10.38 -5.69 -2.67
C ALA A 271 9.28 -6.48 -3.41
N GLN A 272 8.07 -5.94 -3.47
CA GLN A 272 6.94 -6.54 -4.17
C GLN A 272 7.17 -6.59 -5.69
N CYS A 273 7.75 -5.56 -6.28
CA CYS A 273 8.12 -5.54 -7.70
C CYS A 273 9.16 -6.63 -8.03
N LEU A 274 10.17 -6.82 -7.17
CA LEU A 274 11.17 -7.88 -7.33
C LEU A 274 10.57 -9.28 -7.16
N LEU A 275 9.64 -9.47 -6.22
CA LEU A 275 8.93 -10.74 -6.07
C LEU A 275 8.13 -11.07 -7.32
N TRP A 276 7.36 -10.09 -7.84
CA TRP A 276 6.61 -10.25 -9.07
C TRP A 276 7.51 -10.62 -10.24
N GLY A 277 8.62 -9.91 -10.44
CA GLY A 277 9.58 -10.17 -11.51
C GLY A 277 10.18 -11.57 -11.42
N SER A 278 10.51 -12.01 -10.21
CA SER A 278 11.04 -13.35 -9.98
C SER A 278 10.01 -14.47 -10.27
N ILE A 279 8.74 -14.25 -9.93
CA ILE A 279 7.65 -15.20 -10.29
C ILE A 279 7.45 -15.25 -11.81
N MET A 280 7.55 -14.11 -12.49
CA MET A 280 7.42 -14.06 -13.96
C MET A 280 8.55 -14.82 -14.66
N GLU A 281 9.77 -14.68 -14.17
CA GLU A 281 10.94 -15.41 -14.70
C GLU A 281 10.78 -16.93 -14.54
N ASP A 282 10.37 -17.38 -13.34
CA ASP A 282 10.10 -18.82 -13.08
C ASP A 282 9.01 -19.38 -14.00
N GLU A 283 7.95 -18.59 -14.24
CA GLU A 283 6.86 -19.02 -15.13
C GLU A 283 7.32 -19.08 -16.59
N GLN A 284 8.15 -18.15 -17.04
CA GLN A 284 8.71 -18.16 -18.38
C GLN A 284 9.60 -19.36 -18.62
N LYS A 285 10.51 -19.67 -17.71
CA LYS A 285 11.36 -20.88 -17.76
C LYS A 285 10.53 -22.16 -17.85
N ARG A 286 9.47 -22.22 -17.03
CA ARG A 286 8.56 -23.36 -17.05
C ARG A 286 7.85 -23.54 -18.39
N LEU A 287 7.36 -22.45 -18.99
CA LEU A 287 6.71 -22.51 -20.30
C LEU A 287 7.70 -22.98 -21.38
N GLN A 288 8.92 -22.47 -21.39
CA GLN A 288 9.98 -22.91 -22.30
C GLN A 288 10.30 -24.40 -22.14
N ALA A 289 10.35 -24.91 -20.89
CA ALA A 289 10.57 -26.34 -20.64
C ALA A 289 9.43 -27.19 -21.19
N LEU A 290 8.17 -26.75 -21.07
CA LEU A 290 7.01 -27.46 -21.61
C LEU A 290 7.02 -27.47 -23.16
N GLU A 291 7.39 -26.37 -23.80
CA GLU A 291 7.51 -26.29 -25.25
C GLU A 291 8.61 -27.22 -25.76
N SER A 292 9.74 -27.29 -25.09
CA SER A 292 10.85 -28.21 -25.46
C SER A 292 10.45 -29.68 -25.39
N VAL A 293 9.62 -30.06 -24.41
CA VAL A 293 9.09 -31.44 -24.31
C VAL A 293 8.11 -31.75 -25.45
N ASN A 294 7.22 -30.80 -25.78
CA ASN A 294 6.24 -30.99 -26.87
C ASN A 294 6.88 -31.05 -28.27
N THR A 295 8.07 -30.46 -28.44
CA THR A 295 8.81 -30.51 -29.72
C THR A 295 9.59 -31.82 -29.90
N LEU A 296 9.80 -32.60 -28.82
CA LEU A 296 10.50 -33.87 -28.81
C LEU A 296 9.55 -35.10 -28.91
N SER A 297 8.25 -34.87 -28.73
CA SER A 297 7.19 -35.88 -28.88
C SER A 297 6.57 -35.84 -30.28
#